data_a15966a1bd37bf52e0e3b2c65b7d6a2d
#
_entry.id   a15966a1bd37bf52e0e3b2c65b7d6a2d
#
_cell.length_a   1.000
_cell.length_b   1.000
_cell.length_c   1.000
_cell.angle_alpha   90.00
_cell.angle_beta   90.00
_cell.angle_gamma   90.00
#
_symmetry.space_group_name_H-M   'P 1'
#
loop_
_entity.id
_entity.type
_entity.pdbx_description
1 polymer ?
#
loop_
_entity_poly.entity_id
_entity_poly.type
_entity_poly.pdbx_seq_one_letter_code
_entity_poly.pdbx_strand_id
1 'polypeptide(L)'
;ANKSLLKGYQESPRTFLPLIREVGASDFKTIYGIRLSEGPELDLVHEGEEYKAASLSDSNESYAVKKYGRILYITREMIVNDDTRSLSRLPQMFGQAAARKESDIVWNLIISNPTMAEDSTALFHADHGNLETSAGNKGTVDSDKLSAARAAMRTQTGLSGSYLNLYP
;
A
#
# COMPACT_ATOMS: atom_id res chain seq x y z
N ALA A 1 3.27 22.26 -22.91
CA ALA A 1 4.02 21.62 -21.81
C ALA A 1 3.09 20.82 -20.88
N ASN A 2 2.05 21.42 -20.29
CA ASN A 2 1.18 20.74 -19.31
C ASN A 2 0.45 19.51 -19.88
N LYS A 3 -0.09 19.59 -21.11
CA LYS A 3 -0.77 18.43 -21.75
C LYS A 3 0.19 17.27 -22.01
N SER A 4 1.41 17.54 -22.43
CA SER A 4 2.43 16.51 -22.69
C SER A 4 2.91 15.87 -21.38
N LEU A 5 3.04 16.65 -20.31
CA LEU A 5 3.38 16.16 -18.98
C LEU A 5 2.28 15.22 -18.46
N LEU A 6 1.04 15.67 -18.52
CA LEU A 6 -0.12 14.87 -18.08
C LEU A 6 -0.25 13.56 -18.88
N LYS A 7 -0.03 13.64 -20.20
CA LYS A 7 -0.01 12.46 -21.08
C LYS A 7 1.06 11.45 -20.62
N GLY A 8 2.30 11.90 -20.39
CA GLY A 8 3.38 11.04 -19.91
C GLY A 8 3.07 10.38 -18.56
N TYR A 9 2.43 11.11 -17.66
CA TYR A 9 2.01 10.60 -16.36
C TYR A 9 0.90 9.55 -16.47
N GLN A 10 -0.10 9.79 -17.30
CA GLN A 10 -1.24 8.88 -17.49
C GLN A 10 -0.90 7.60 -18.26
N GLU A 11 0.05 7.68 -19.21
CA GLU A 11 0.49 6.52 -20.00
C GLU A 11 1.36 5.55 -19.19
N SER A 12 1.88 5.97 -18.03
CA SER A 12 2.73 5.11 -17.21
C SER A 12 1.88 4.10 -16.41
N PRO A 13 2.22 2.81 -16.45
CA PRO A 13 1.46 1.79 -15.73
C PRO A 13 1.60 1.99 -14.22
N ARG A 14 0.47 1.94 -13.50
CA ARG A 14 0.38 2.05 -12.04
C ARG A 14 -0.12 0.75 -11.44
N THR A 15 0.75 -0.23 -11.38
CA THR A 15 0.42 -1.58 -10.90
C THR A 15 0.14 -1.65 -9.39
N PHE A 16 0.50 -0.60 -8.65
CA PHE A 16 0.31 -0.51 -7.21
C PHE A 16 -1.10 -0.06 -6.78
N LEU A 17 -1.91 0.51 -7.69
CA LEU A 17 -3.24 1.04 -7.35
C LEU A 17 -4.17 0.06 -6.63
N PRO A 18 -4.23 -1.24 -7.00
CA PRO A 18 -5.08 -2.19 -6.28
C PRO A 18 -4.64 -2.44 -4.82
N LEU A 19 -3.40 -2.09 -4.46
CA LEU A 19 -2.82 -2.34 -3.14
C LEU A 19 -3.00 -1.16 -2.18
N ILE A 20 -3.43 0.00 -2.68
CA ILE A 20 -3.52 1.22 -1.89
C ILE A 20 -4.92 1.81 -1.89
N ARG A 21 -5.21 2.61 -0.87
CA ARG A 21 -6.36 3.48 -0.81
C ARG A 21 -5.91 4.93 -0.95
N GLU A 22 -6.45 5.65 -1.91
CA GLU A 22 -6.18 7.09 -2.06
C GLU A 22 -6.99 7.89 -1.04
N VAL A 23 -6.32 8.76 -0.29
CA VAL A 23 -6.91 9.64 0.71
C VAL A 23 -6.45 11.08 0.46
N GLY A 24 -7.38 12.03 0.51
CA GLY A 24 -7.06 13.45 0.40
C GLY A 24 -6.39 13.97 1.67
N ALA A 25 -5.33 14.76 1.52
CA ALA A 25 -4.67 15.47 2.61
C ALA A 25 -4.75 16.98 2.36
N SER A 26 -5.10 17.74 3.39
CA SER A 26 -5.21 19.21 3.31
C SER A 26 -3.93 19.93 3.71
N ASP A 27 -3.05 19.27 4.46
CA ASP A 27 -1.79 19.82 4.97
C ASP A 27 -0.67 18.77 5.02
N PHE A 28 0.51 19.17 5.48
CA PHE A 28 1.69 18.32 5.62
C PHE A 28 1.89 17.78 7.05
N LYS A 29 0.90 17.90 7.91
CA LYS A 29 0.96 17.35 9.27
C LYS A 29 0.84 15.83 9.24
N THR A 30 1.23 15.21 10.35
CA THR A 30 1.05 13.79 10.53
C THR A 30 -0.44 13.45 10.54
N ILE A 31 -0.83 12.51 9.71
CA ILE A 31 -2.18 11.96 9.61
C ILE A 31 -2.18 10.62 10.33
N TYR A 32 -3.18 10.41 11.18
CA TYR A 32 -3.38 9.15 11.89
C TYR A 32 -4.49 8.36 11.21
N GLY A 33 -4.15 7.18 10.73
CA GLY A 33 -5.11 6.22 10.20
C GLY A 33 -5.59 5.33 11.34
N ILE A 34 -6.85 5.49 11.74
CA ILE A 34 -7.46 4.67 12.79
C ILE A 34 -8.11 3.45 12.14
N ARG A 35 -7.82 2.27 12.66
CA ARG A 35 -8.47 1.01 12.32
C ARG A 35 -9.21 0.50 13.55
N LEU A 36 -10.48 0.23 13.41
CA LEU A 36 -11.29 -0.44 14.42
C LEU A 36 -11.23 -1.95 14.21
N SER A 37 -11.28 -2.71 15.31
CA SER A 37 -11.45 -4.16 15.23
C SER A 37 -12.77 -4.52 14.56
N GLU A 38 -12.88 -5.77 14.11
CA GLU A 38 -14.14 -6.37 13.68
C GLU A 38 -15.13 -6.35 14.83
N GLY A 39 -16.44 -6.42 14.50
CA GLY A 39 -17.48 -6.60 15.51
C GLY A 39 -17.24 -7.88 16.30
N PRO A 40 -17.50 -7.87 17.60
CA PRO A 40 -17.34 -9.05 18.45
C PRO A 40 -18.26 -10.18 17.97
N GLU A 41 -17.81 -11.41 18.13
CA GLU A 41 -18.62 -12.57 17.85
C GLU A 41 -19.81 -12.63 18.83
N LEU A 42 -20.97 -13.07 18.35
CA LEU A 42 -22.17 -13.15 19.16
C LEU A 42 -22.16 -14.46 19.92
N ASP A 43 -22.26 -14.39 21.27
CA ASP A 43 -22.40 -15.53 22.15
C ASP A 43 -23.88 -16.04 22.21
N LEU A 44 -24.03 -17.33 22.34
CA LEU A 44 -25.36 -17.90 22.65
C LEU A 44 -25.76 -17.51 24.09
N VAL A 45 -26.89 -16.83 24.21
CA VAL A 45 -27.45 -16.42 25.50
C VAL A 45 -28.71 -17.23 25.75
N HIS A 46 -28.75 -17.98 26.90
CA HIS A 46 -29.91 -18.74 27.30
C HIS A 46 -30.94 -17.85 28.02
N GLU A 47 -32.14 -18.32 28.09
CA GLU A 47 -33.23 -17.59 28.77
C GLU A 47 -32.88 -17.31 30.23
N GLY A 48 -32.85 -16.02 30.61
CA GLY A 48 -32.48 -15.57 31.96
C GLY A 48 -30.98 -15.29 32.17
N GLU A 49 -30.11 -15.48 31.17
CA GLU A 49 -28.72 -15.10 31.24
C GLU A 49 -28.50 -13.62 30.87
N GLU A 50 -27.43 -13.03 31.41
CA GLU A 50 -27.05 -11.66 31.14
C GLU A 50 -26.20 -11.59 29.84
N TYR A 51 -26.46 -10.58 28.99
CA TYR A 51 -25.64 -10.31 27.81
C TYR A 51 -24.27 -9.85 28.23
N LYS A 52 -23.23 -10.48 27.69
CA LYS A 52 -21.83 -10.06 27.92
C LYS A 52 -21.53 -8.78 27.16
N ALA A 53 -20.91 -7.81 27.83
CA ALA A 53 -20.41 -6.63 27.21
C ALA A 53 -19.14 -6.95 26.39
N ALA A 54 -19.11 -6.50 25.16
CA ALA A 54 -17.92 -6.59 24.30
C ALA A 54 -17.26 -5.22 24.17
N SER A 55 -15.94 -5.20 24.03
CA SER A 55 -15.15 -4.00 23.74
C SER A 55 -14.60 -4.05 22.32
N LEU A 56 -14.60 -2.89 21.65
CA LEU A 56 -13.87 -2.70 20.43
C LEU A 56 -12.46 -2.20 20.76
N SER A 57 -11.45 -2.77 20.14
CA SER A 57 -10.09 -2.25 20.17
C SER A 57 -9.84 -1.38 18.92
N ASP A 58 -9.03 -0.36 19.09
CA ASP A 58 -8.56 0.49 18.01
C ASP A 58 -7.06 0.37 17.88
N SER A 59 -6.58 0.52 16.66
CA SER A 59 -5.17 0.63 16.35
C SER A 59 -4.93 1.84 15.47
N ASN A 60 -3.75 2.43 15.55
CA ASN A 60 -3.43 3.58 14.74
C ASN A 60 -2.07 3.44 14.07
N GLU A 61 -2.02 3.83 12.80
CA GLU A 61 -0.80 4.03 12.04
C GLU A 61 -0.70 5.49 11.62
N SER A 62 0.52 6.01 11.55
CA SER A 62 0.73 7.40 11.20
C SER A 62 1.57 7.56 9.94
N TYR A 63 1.20 8.55 9.13
CA TYR A 63 1.96 8.92 7.94
C TYR A 63 1.91 10.42 7.70
N ALA A 64 2.83 10.93 6.90
CA ALA A 64 2.88 12.34 6.53
C ALA A 64 3.12 12.50 5.03
N VAL A 65 2.50 13.52 4.45
CA VAL A 65 2.68 13.89 3.05
C VAL A 65 4.09 14.45 2.85
N LYS A 66 4.79 13.95 1.81
CA LYS A 66 6.12 14.43 1.43
C LYS A 66 6.07 15.05 0.03
N LYS A 67 6.81 16.13 -0.17
CA LYS A 67 6.93 16.80 -1.45
C LYS A 67 8.17 16.33 -2.19
N TYR A 68 8.00 15.87 -3.44
CA TYR A 68 9.10 15.50 -4.33
C TYR A 68 9.12 16.44 -5.52
N GLY A 69 10.30 16.86 -5.96
CA GLY A 69 10.46 17.75 -7.11
C GLY A 69 11.89 17.82 -7.59
N ARG A 70 12.06 18.20 -8.84
CA ARG A 70 13.35 18.47 -9.46
C ARG A 70 13.23 19.59 -10.45
N ILE A 71 14.25 20.44 -10.55
CA ILE A 71 14.33 21.54 -11.51
C ILE A 71 15.28 21.14 -12.63
N LEU A 72 14.90 21.39 -13.86
CA LEU A 72 15.74 21.28 -15.04
C LEU A 72 16.04 22.66 -15.58
N TYR A 73 17.30 22.99 -15.71
CA TYR A 73 17.75 24.22 -16.34
C TYR A 73 18.06 23.95 -17.81
N ILE A 74 17.49 24.77 -18.70
CA ILE A 74 17.74 24.71 -20.15
C ILE A 74 18.41 26.02 -20.53
N THR A 75 19.61 25.94 -21.09
CA THR A 75 20.33 27.11 -21.56
C THR A 75 19.86 27.53 -22.97
N ARG A 76 20.11 28.78 -23.32
CA ARG A 76 19.82 29.28 -24.68
C ARG A 76 20.56 28.47 -25.73
N GLU A 77 21.79 28.09 -25.45
CA GLU A 77 22.62 27.30 -26.36
C GLU A 77 22.04 25.91 -26.61
N MET A 78 21.51 25.26 -25.56
CA MET A 78 20.79 23.99 -25.71
C MET A 78 19.56 24.12 -26.61
N ILE A 79 18.83 25.23 -26.53
CA ILE A 79 17.64 25.48 -27.36
C ILE A 79 18.06 25.72 -28.85
N VAL A 80 19.13 26.47 -29.07
CA VAL A 80 19.62 26.77 -30.43
C VAL A 80 20.20 25.52 -31.10
N ASN A 81 20.88 24.67 -30.34
CA ASN A 81 21.54 23.46 -30.84
C ASN A 81 20.64 22.21 -30.81
N ASP A 82 19.33 22.34 -30.56
CA ASP A 82 18.39 21.20 -30.50
C ASP A 82 17.93 20.78 -31.90
N ASP A 83 18.85 20.24 -32.69
CA ASP A 83 18.58 19.76 -34.06
C ASP A 83 17.54 18.61 -34.09
N THR A 84 17.43 17.86 -33.02
CA THR A 84 16.56 16.69 -32.93
C THR A 84 15.19 16.97 -32.29
N ARG A 85 14.94 18.20 -31.87
CA ARG A 85 13.75 18.61 -31.09
C ARG A 85 13.54 17.78 -29.84
N SER A 86 14.61 17.28 -29.24
CA SER A 86 14.58 16.45 -28.05
C SER A 86 14.04 17.18 -26.83
N LEU A 87 14.23 18.50 -26.76
CA LEU A 87 13.69 19.34 -25.69
C LEU A 87 12.14 19.32 -25.62
N SER A 88 11.47 19.07 -26.73
CA SER A 88 10.02 18.98 -26.80
C SER A 88 9.46 17.75 -26.02
N ARG A 89 10.28 16.71 -25.83
CA ARG A 89 9.92 15.47 -25.11
C ARG A 89 10.10 15.59 -23.60
N LEU A 90 10.83 16.58 -23.12
CA LEU A 90 11.14 16.75 -21.69
C LEU A 90 9.89 16.77 -20.79
N PRO A 91 8.80 17.50 -21.11
CA PRO A 91 7.60 17.49 -20.29
C PRO A 91 6.99 16.08 -20.13
N GLN A 92 6.97 15.29 -21.20
CA GLN A 92 6.47 13.91 -21.16
C GLN A 92 7.36 13.02 -20.28
N MET A 93 8.68 13.14 -20.41
CA MET A 93 9.63 12.41 -19.57
C MET A 93 9.48 12.75 -18.08
N PHE A 94 9.21 14.02 -17.74
CA PHE A 94 8.92 14.43 -16.38
C PHE A 94 7.62 13.79 -15.85
N GLY A 95 6.58 13.73 -16.67
CA GLY A 95 5.34 13.03 -16.32
C GLY A 95 5.57 11.54 -16.01
N GLN A 96 6.33 10.86 -16.86
CA GLN A 96 6.71 9.45 -16.62
C GLN A 96 7.59 9.28 -15.39
N ALA A 97 8.50 10.21 -15.12
CA ALA A 97 9.34 10.19 -13.93
C ALA A 97 8.53 10.37 -12.64
N ALA A 98 7.50 11.23 -12.66
CA ALA A 98 6.59 11.41 -11.54
C ALA A 98 5.83 10.11 -11.24
N ALA A 99 5.22 9.48 -12.26
CA ALA A 99 4.51 8.21 -12.09
C ALA A 99 5.41 7.07 -11.60
N ARG A 100 6.66 6.99 -12.11
CA ARG A 100 7.64 6.01 -11.59
C ARG A 100 7.98 6.28 -10.14
N LYS A 101 8.13 7.55 -9.74
CA LYS A 101 8.45 7.89 -8.35
C LYS A 101 7.33 7.49 -7.38
N GLU A 102 6.07 7.67 -7.78
CA GLU A 102 4.92 7.17 -6.99
C GLU A 102 4.98 5.65 -6.82
N SER A 103 5.18 4.95 -7.93
CA SER A 103 5.33 3.48 -7.93
C SER A 103 6.48 3.03 -7.03
N ASP A 104 7.65 3.64 -7.15
CA ASP A 104 8.83 3.33 -6.35
C ASP A 104 8.59 3.54 -4.85
N ILE A 105 7.84 4.58 -4.46
CA ILE A 105 7.53 4.84 -3.06
C ILE A 105 6.69 3.70 -2.47
N VAL A 106 5.65 3.26 -3.18
CA VAL A 106 4.76 2.19 -2.70
C VAL A 106 5.50 0.85 -2.65
N TRP A 107 6.17 0.48 -3.74
CA TRP A 107 6.90 -0.79 -3.78
C TRP A 107 8.06 -0.85 -2.80
N ASN A 108 8.81 0.25 -2.63
CA ASN A 108 9.88 0.31 -1.62
C ASN A 108 9.33 0.21 -0.20
N LEU A 109 8.15 0.77 0.09
CA LEU A 109 7.51 0.60 1.39
C LEU A 109 7.23 -0.88 1.68
N ILE A 110 6.65 -1.60 0.72
CA ILE A 110 6.34 -3.03 0.85
C ILE A 110 7.63 -3.85 0.99
N ILE A 111 8.65 -3.59 0.15
CA ILE A 111 9.91 -4.33 0.14
C ILE A 111 10.75 -4.07 1.41
N SER A 112 10.70 -2.85 1.93
CA SER A 112 11.45 -2.50 3.14
C SER A 112 10.91 -3.16 4.41
N ASN A 113 9.70 -3.73 4.35
CA ASN A 113 9.04 -4.41 5.46
C ASN A 113 9.10 -3.60 6.76
N PRO A 114 8.51 -2.38 6.79
CA PRO A 114 8.65 -1.46 7.90
C PRO A 114 8.00 -2.03 9.17
N THR A 115 8.51 -1.61 10.30
CA THR A 115 7.92 -1.88 11.62
C THR A 115 6.60 -1.11 11.74
N MET A 116 5.53 -1.80 12.14
CA MET A 116 4.24 -1.22 12.43
C MET A 116 4.28 -0.46 13.77
N ALA A 117 3.55 0.63 13.89
CA ALA A 117 3.52 1.42 15.12
C ALA A 117 2.66 0.75 16.21
N GLU A 118 1.67 -0.04 15.82
CA GLU A 118 0.71 -0.69 16.69
C GLU A 118 1.38 -1.68 17.66
N ASP A 119 2.20 -2.58 17.14
CA ASP A 119 2.79 -3.70 17.89
C ASP A 119 4.31 -3.75 17.84
N SER A 120 4.94 -2.77 17.18
CA SER A 120 6.39 -2.70 16.98
C SER A 120 6.96 -3.89 16.20
N THR A 121 6.12 -4.59 15.44
CA THR A 121 6.48 -5.77 14.64
C THR A 121 6.54 -5.38 13.16
N ALA A 122 7.34 -6.09 12.37
CA ALA A 122 7.45 -5.81 10.94
C ALA A 122 6.13 -6.12 10.21
N LEU A 123 5.80 -5.36 9.14
CA LEU A 123 4.57 -5.52 8.36
C LEU A 123 4.32 -6.97 7.94
N PHE A 124 5.36 -7.66 7.44
CA PHE A 124 5.31 -9.09 7.14
C PHE A 124 6.02 -9.85 8.26
N HIS A 125 5.25 -10.44 9.14
CA HIS A 125 5.73 -11.20 10.29
C HIS A 125 4.85 -12.42 10.57
N ALA A 126 5.42 -13.43 11.22
CA ALA A 126 4.70 -14.67 11.55
C ALA A 126 3.48 -14.39 12.47
N ASP A 127 3.64 -13.48 13.41
CA ASP A 127 2.57 -13.12 14.38
C ASP A 127 1.37 -12.44 13.70
N HIS A 128 1.60 -11.79 12.55
CA HIS A 128 0.51 -11.24 11.73
C HIS A 128 -0.20 -12.28 10.87
N GLY A 129 0.30 -13.53 10.82
CA GLY A 129 -0.27 -14.57 9.97
C GLY A 129 -0.18 -14.30 8.46
N ASN A 130 0.59 -13.29 8.05
CA ASN A 130 0.72 -12.82 6.66
C ASN A 130 2.05 -13.23 6.00
N LEU A 131 2.86 -14.03 6.69
CA LEU A 131 4.12 -14.55 6.21
C LEU A 131 4.06 -16.08 6.09
N GLU A 132 4.17 -16.59 4.88
CA GLU A 132 4.32 -18.04 4.67
C GLU A 132 5.73 -18.48 5.07
N THR A 133 5.82 -19.25 6.14
CA THR A 133 7.09 -19.73 6.72
C THR A 133 7.42 -21.17 6.37
N SER A 134 6.46 -21.93 5.84
CA SER A 134 6.65 -23.35 5.50
C SER A 134 7.70 -23.52 4.39
N ALA A 135 8.71 -24.32 4.65
CA ALA A 135 9.84 -24.51 3.72
C ALA A 135 9.39 -25.00 2.33
N GLY A 136 8.35 -25.82 2.27
CA GLY A 136 7.78 -26.33 1.02
C GLY A 136 7.07 -25.28 0.18
N ASN A 137 6.64 -24.17 0.79
CA ASN A 137 5.88 -23.11 0.09
C ASN A 137 6.75 -21.92 -0.35
N LYS A 138 8.05 -21.95 -0.04
CA LYS A 138 9.00 -20.89 -0.45
C LYS A 138 9.53 -21.13 -1.86
N GLY A 139 9.90 -20.07 -2.55
CA GLY A 139 10.53 -20.10 -3.88
C GLY A 139 9.58 -19.84 -5.02
N THR A 140 9.76 -20.51 -6.15
CA THR A 140 8.94 -20.29 -7.35
C THR A 140 7.46 -20.60 -7.08
N VAL A 141 6.56 -19.71 -7.50
CA VAL A 141 5.12 -19.91 -7.35
C VAL A 141 4.66 -21.05 -8.28
N ASP A 142 4.00 -22.03 -7.70
CA ASP A 142 3.33 -23.14 -8.39
C ASP A 142 1.88 -23.29 -7.88
N SER A 143 1.12 -24.25 -8.42
CA SER A 143 -0.28 -24.48 -8.07
C SER A 143 -0.47 -24.85 -6.59
N ASP A 144 0.46 -25.61 -6.03
CA ASP A 144 0.36 -26.09 -4.65
C ASP A 144 0.62 -24.94 -3.66
N LYS A 145 1.63 -24.11 -3.94
CA LYS A 145 1.95 -22.91 -3.15
C LYS A 145 0.84 -21.88 -3.23
N LEU A 146 0.22 -21.70 -4.41
CA LEU A 146 -0.93 -20.82 -4.54
C LEU A 146 -2.13 -21.35 -3.75
N SER A 147 -2.35 -22.65 -3.75
CA SER A 147 -3.42 -23.28 -2.96
C SER A 147 -3.18 -23.14 -1.46
N ALA A 148 -1.92 -23.30 -1.00
CA ALA A 148 -1.53 -23.07 0.38
C ALA A 148 -1.73 -21.62 0.81
N ALA A 149 -1.34 -20.64 -0.02
CA ALA A 149 -1.55 -19.22 0.25
C ALA A 149 -3.05 -18.88 0.35
N ARG A 150 -3.90 -19.44 -0.53
CA ARG A 150 -5.35 -19.27 -0.45
C ARG A 150 -5.94 -19.88 0.83
N ALA A 151 -5.45 -21.04 1.23
CA ALA A 151 -5.87 -21.67 2.49
C ALA A 151 -5.50 -20.80 3.69
N ALA A 152 -4.28 -20.27 3.73
CA ALA A 152 -3.83 -19.35 4.78
C ALA A 152 -4.68 -18.07 4.84
N MET A 153 -5.04 -17.48 3.70
CA MET A 153 -5.93 -16.31 3.67
C MET A 153 -7.33 -16.61 4.22
N ARG A 154 -7.89 -17.77 3.92
CA ARG A 154 -9.22 -18.16 4.41
C ARG A 154 -9.28 -18.38 5.93
N THR A 155 -8.16 -18.80 6.52
CA THR A 155 -8.04 -19.07 7.96
C THR A 155 -7.53 -17.87 8.73
N GLN A 156 -7.28 -16.75 8.06
CA GLN A 156 -6.79 -15.53 8.71
C GLN A 156 -7.83 -14.94 9.64
N THR A 157 -7.39 -14.54 10.82
CA THR A 157 -8.23 -13.91 11.85
C THR A 157 -7.93 -12.41 11.93
N GLY A 158 -8.91 -11.65 12.39
CA GLY A 158 -8.77 -10.23 12.69
C GLY A 158 -8.27 -9.96 14.10
N LEU A 159 -8.28 -8.68 14.50
CA LEU A 159 -7.83 -8.22 15.83
C LEU A 159 -8.65 -8.82 16.97
N SER A 160 -9.93 -9.15 16.73
CA SER A 160 -10.80 -9.80 17.70
C SER A 160 -10.63 -11.33 17.78
N GLY A 161 -9.79 -11.92 16.91
CA GLY A 161 -9.63 -13.37 16.76
C GLY A 161 -10.68 -14.04 15.89
N SER A 162 -11.67 -13.33 15.39
CA SER A 162 -12.71 -13.84 14.48
C SER A 162 -12.17 -14.03 13.08
N TYR A 163 -12.66 -15.04 12.35
CA TYR A 163 -12.26 -15.27 10.97
C TYR A 163 -12.71 -14.14 10.06
N LEU A 164 -11.79 -13.64 9.23
CA LEU A 164 -12.05 -12.57 8.26
C LEU A 164 -12.84 -13.04 7.03
N ASN A 165 -13.00 -14.35 6.84
CA ASN A 165 -13.71 -14.96 5.72
C ASN A 165 -13.27 -14.43 4.36
N LEU A 166 -11.97 -14.31 4.15
CA LEU A 166 -11.40 -13.85 2.90
C LEU A 166 -11.54 -14.93 1.80
N TYR A 167 -12.10 -14.58 0.67
CA TYR A 167 -12.26 -15.44 -0.51
C TYR A 167 -11.39 -14.92 -1.66
N PRO A 168 -10.10 -15.31 -1.73
CA PRO A 168 -9.18 -14.88 -2.78
C PRO A 168 -9.39 -15.62 -4.11
#